data_487a0d23116ae436ad82461e376eadb5
#
_entry.id   487a0d23116ae436ad82461e376eadb5
#
_cell.length_a   1.000
_cell.length_b   1.000
_cell.length_c   1.000
_cell.angle_alpha   90.00
_cell.angle_beta   90.00
_cell.angle_gamma   90.00
#
_symmetry.space_group_name_H-M   'P 1'
#
loop_
_entity.id
_entity.type
_entity.pdbx_description
1 polymer ?
#
loop_
_entity_poly.entity_id
_entity_poly.type
_entity_poly.pdbx_seq_one_letter_code
_entity_poly.pdbx_strand_id
1 'polypeptide(L)'
;MDLREAEDTKKRGEEYTEKLYKKDLNDPDNHDGVFTRLEPDILECKVKWALGSITTNKVSGGDGIPAELFQILKDDAIKVLPLKCQKIWKTQQWPQDWKRSVFIPIPRKGNAKECSDYYTIVFILHARKIMLKILQASLQQHLNQRTSRCTSWV
;
A
#
# COMPACT_ATOMS: atom_id res chain seq x y z
N MET A 1 23.55 -2.05 -25.89
CA MET A 1 23.28 -1.29 -24.66
C MET A 1 24.38 -1.66 -23.70
N ASP A 2 25.24 -0.72 -23.37
CA ASP A 2 26.39 -0.96 -22.49
C ASP A 2 25.86 -1.12 -21.04
N LEU A 3 26.43 -2.06 -20.27
CA LEU A 3 26.03 -2.34 -18.90
C LEU A 3 26.13 -1.08 -18.02
N ARG A 4 27.12 -0.21 -18.29
CA ARG A 4 27.29 1.08 -17.61
C ARG A 4 26.14 2.05 -17.89
N GLU A 5 25.66 2.10 -19.13
CA GLU A 5 24.55 2.96 -19.54
C GLU A 5 23.22 2.53 -18.89
N ALA A 6 23.02 1.22 -18.71
CA ALA A 6 21.86 0.67 -18.02
C ALA A 6 21.89 0.99 -16.52
N GLU A 7 23.07 0.94 -15.90
CA GLU A 7 23.27 1.23 -14.47
C GLU A 7 23.08 2.72 -14.17
N ASP A 8 23.60 3.60 -15.01
CA ASP A 8 23.40 5.05 -14.92
C ASP A 8 21.93 5.46 -15.14
N THR A 9 21.22 4.77 -16.01
CA THR A 9 19.79 5.00 -16.24
C THR A 9 18.97 4.58 -15.05
N LYS A 10 19.29 3.44 -14.44
CA LYS A 10 18.66 2.95 -13.22
C LYS A 10 18.87 3.93 -12.06
N LYS A 11 20.10 4.37 -11.84
CA LYS A 11 20.45 5.32 -10.78
C LYS A 11 19.71 6.66 -10.93
N ARG A 12 19.63 7.21 -12.14
CA ARG A 12 18.85 8.43 -12.42
C ARG A 12 17.36 8.24 -12.14
N GLY A 13 16.80 7.07 -12.48
CA GLY A 13 15.42 6.74 -12.15
C GLY A 13 15.17 6.65 -10.65
N GLU A 14 16.08 6.06 -9.89
CA GLU A 14 16.02 5.98 -8.43
C GLU A 14 16.07 7.36 -7.78
N GLU A 15 17.02 8.21 -8.17
CA GLU A 15 17.18 9.58 -7.68
C GLU A 15 15.94 10.46 -7.99
N TYR A 16 15.38 10.32 -9.19
CA TYR A 16 14.17 11.03 -9.58
C TYR A 16 12.97 10.60 -8.74
N THR A 17 12.80 9.30 -8.56
CA THR A 17 11.70 8.74 -7.75
C THR A 17 11.83 9.16 -6.28
N GLU A 18 13.04 9.10 -5.72
CA GLU A 18 13.31 9.53 -4.35
C GLU A 18 13.00 11.02 -4.16
N LYS A 19 13.40 11.86 -5.10
CA LYS A 19 13.13 13.31 -5.06
C LYS A 19 11.63 13.61 -5.16
N LEU A 20 10.90 12.86 -5.98
CA LEU A 20 9.46 13.01 -6.16
C LEU A 20 8.69 12.71 -4.88
N TYR A 21 9.05 11.62 -4.19
CA TYR A 21 8.35 11.15 -3.00
C TYR A 21 8.89 11.77 -1.68
N LYS A 22 10.13 12.23 -1.62
CA LYS A 22 10.65 12.98 -0.46
C LYS A 22 9.94 14.31 -0.24
N LYS A 23 9.41 14.92 -1.28
CA LYS A 23 8.73 16.20 -1.18
C LYS A 23 7.44 16.11 -0.35
N ASP A 24 6.78 14.93 -0.35
CA ASP A 24 5.56 14.69 0.40
C ASP A 24 5.79 14.27 1.86
N LEU A 25 7.03 13.88 2.21
CA LEU A 25 7.39 13.47 3.58
C LEU A 25 7.71 14.65 4.51
N ASN A 26 7.89 15.86 3.97
CA ASN A 26 8.17 17.09 4.72
C ASN A 26 6.90 17.94 4.96
N ASP A 27 5.71 17.34 4.93
CA ASP A 27 4.48 18.00 5.33
C ASP A 27 4.53 18.25 6.85
N PRO A 28 4.53 19.53 7.31
CA PRO A 28 4.57 19.88 8.72
C PRO A 28 3.30 19.45 9.49
N ASP A 29 2.28 19.00 8.81
CA ASP A 29 1.06 18.42 9.40
C ASP A 29 1.22 16.94 9.79
N ASN A 30 2.39 16.52 10.22
CA ASN A 30 2.60 15.22 10.83
C ASN A 30 1.81 15.13 12.15
N HIS A 31 0.53 14.84 12.04
CA HIS A 31 -0.38 14.64 13.17
C HIS A 31 -0.05 13.36 13.91
N ASP A 32 0.87 13.45 14.83
CA ASP A 32 1.31 12.38 15.74
C ASP A 32 0.20 11.91 16.73
N GLY A 33 -1.05 12.29 16.52
CA GLY A 33 -2.07 12.06 17.54
C GLY A 33 -3.43 11.52 17.11
N VAL A 34 -3.74 11.43 15.82
CA VAL A 34 -5.12 11.19 15.37
C VAL A 34 -5.50 9.70 15.25
N PHE A 35 -4.52 8.81 15.12
CA PHE A 35 -4.80 7.39 14.84
C PHE A 35 -5.14 6.53 16.06
N THR A 36 -4.92 6.99 17.26
CA THR A 36 -5.14 6.21 18.49
C THR A 36 -6.60 6.02 18.89
N ARG A 37 -7.55 6.68 18.22
CA ARG A 37 -8.99 6.62 18.52
C ARG A 37 -9.84 5.87 17.51
N LEU A 38 -9.27 5.36 16.42
CA LEU A 38 -10.09 4.92 15.27
C LEU A 38 -10.77 3.58 15.44
N GLU A 39 -10.25 2.64 16.16
CA GLU A 39 -10.92 1.39 16.54
C GLU A 39 -10.01 0.55 17.45
N PRO A 40 -10.57 -0.14 18.47
CA PRO A 40 -9.75 -0.88 19.42
C PRO A 40 -9.02 -2.06 18.82
N ASP A 41 -9.62 -2.75 17.83
CA ASP A 41 -9.04 -3.97 17.28
C ASP A 41 -9.41 -4.21 15.81
N ILE A 42 -8.48 -4.87 15.08
CA ILE A 42 -8.73 -5.37 13.74
C ILE A 42 -9.47 -6.70 13.85
N LEU A 43 -10.75 -6.69 13.50
CA LEU A 43 -11.61 -7.86 13.54
C LEU A 43 -11.30 -8.85 12.41
N GLU A 44 -11.40 -10.14 12.69
CA GLU A 44 -11.22 -11.22 11.70
C GLU A 44 -12.15 -11.06 10.48
N CYS A 45 -13.39 -10.62 10.69
CA CYS A 45 -14.34 -10.39 9.60
C CYS A 45 -13.86 -9.32 8.60
N LYS A 46 -13.14 -8.28 9.06
CA LYS A 46 -12.53 -7.27 8.19
C LYS A 46 -11.41 -7.85 7.34
N VAL A 47 -10.61 -8.74 7.92
CA VAL A 47 -9.54 -9.44 7.20
C VAL A 47 -10.15 -10.40 6.16
N LYS A 48 -11.21 -11.14 6.50
CA LYS A 48 -11.96 -11.99 5.56
C LYS A 48 -12.52 -11.19 4.40
N TRP A 49 -13.14 -10.06 4.68
CA TRP A 49 -13.65 -9.15 3.65
C TRP A 49 -12.54 -8.62 2.74
N ALA A 50 -11.42 -8.16 3.32
CA ALA A 50 -10.28 -7.64 2.57
C ALA A 50 -9.64 -8.72 1.68
N LEU A 51 -9.51 -9.96 2.18
CA LEU A 51 -9.05 -11.12 1.42
C LEU A 51 -9.97 -11.41 0.22
N GLY A 52 -11.29 -11.44 0.45
CA GLY A 52 -12.27 -11.66 -0.61
C GLY A 52 -12.30 -10.55 -1.67
N SER A 53 -11.81 -9.38 -1.33
CA SER A 53 -11.77 -8.21 -2.23
C SER A 53 -10.48 -8.12 -3.06
N ILE A 54 -9.53 -9.03 -2.89
CA ILE A 54 -8.32 -9.08 -3.72
C ILE A 54 -8.69 -9.67 -5.08
N THR A 55 -8.37 -8.90 -6.11
CA THR A 55 -8.54 -9.35 -7.50
C THR A 55 -7.41 -10.30 -7.89
N THR A 56 -7.79 -11.40 -8.52
CA THR A 56 -6.87 -12.36 -9.19
C THR A 56 -6.33 -11.81 -10.51
N ASN A 57 -5.44 -12.54 -11.13
CA ASN A 57 -4.79 -12.17 -12.40
C ASN A 57 -4.05 -10.83 -12.33
N LYS A 58 -3.47 -10.53 -11.18
CA LYS A 58 -2.60 -9.38 -10.97
C LYS A 58 -1.17 -9.83 -10.74
N VAL A 59 -0.24 -9.03 -11.25
CA VAL A 59 1.19 -9.27 -11.05
C VAL A 59 1.49 -9.35 -9.55
N SER A 60 2.30 -10.34 -9.17
CA SER A 60 2.78 -10.50 -7.79
C SER A 60 3.59 -9.29 -7.34
N GLY A 61 3.62 -9.05 -6.05
CA GLY A 61 4.50 -8.03 -5.45
C GLY A 61 5.98 -8.45 -5.52
N GLY A 62 6.84 -7.69 -4.85
CA GLY A 62 8.28 -7.97 -4.80
C GLY A 62 8.66 -9.29 -4.09
N ASP A 63 7.71 -9.95 -3.43
CA ASP A 63 7.86 -11.28 -2.80
C ASP A 63 7.56 -12.44 -3.76
N GLY A 64 7.11 -12.15 -4.97
CA GLY A 64 6.72 -13.18 -5.95
C GLY A 64 5.44 -13.93 -5.60
N ILE A 65 4.72 -13.56 -4.52
CA ILE A 65 3.51 -14.27 -4.07
C ILE A 65 2.31 -13.78 -4.90
N PRO A 66 1.67 -14.65 -5.71
CA PRO A 66 0.50 -14.27 -6.48
C PRO A 66 -0.75 -14.12 -5.61
N ALA A 67 -1.71 -13.31 -6.07
CA ALA A 67 -2.98 -13.10 -5.36
C ALA A 67 -3.78 -14.40 -5.18
N GLU A 68 -3.68 -15.30 -6.13
CA GLU A 68 -4.34 -16.60 -6.17
C GLU A 68 -3.95 -17.48 -4.98
N LEU A 69 -2.70 -17.39 -4.52
CA LEU A 69 -2.24 -18.14 -3.35
C LEU A 69 -3.02 -17.79 -2.09
N PHE A 70 -3.37 -16.50 -1.92
CA PHE A 70 -4.18 -16.06 -0.78
C PHE A 70 -5.61 -16.58 -0.84
N GLN A 71 -6.12 -16.88 -2.04
CA GLN A 71 -7.43 -17.49 -2.21
C GLN A 71 -7.41 -19.01 -1.97
N ILE A 72 -6.35 -19.70 -2.41
CA ILE A 72 -6.14 -21.13 -2.17
C ILE A 72 -5.93 -21.41 -0.67
N LEU A 73 -5.09 -20.58 -0.02
CA LEU A 73 -4.76 -20.70 1.41
C LEU A 73 -5.72 -19.90 2.30
N LYS A 74 -6.95 -19.67 1.86
CA LYS A 74 -7.88 -18.75 2.53
C LYS A 74 -8.04 -19.05 4.02
N ASP A 75 -8.19 -20.33 4.39
CA ASP A 75 -8.40 -20.74 5.78
C ASP A 75 -7.16 -20.54 6.65
N ASP A 76 -5.96 -20.77 6.11
CA ASP A 76 -4.70 -20.54 6.83
C ASP A 76 -4.34 -19.06 6.85
N ALA A 77 -4.60 -18.34 5.77
CA ALA A 77 -4.43 -16.89 5.71
C ALA A 77 -5.33 -16.17 6.74
N ILE A 78 -6.56 -16.65 6.94
CA ILE A 78 -7.50 -16.14 7.94
C ILE A 78 -6.98 -16.35 9.37
N LYS A 79 -6.21 -17.38 9.64
CA LYS A 79 -5.61 -17.64 10.97
C LYS A 79 -4.42 -16.72 11.24
N VAL A 80 -3.59 -16.44 10.24
CA VAL A 80 -2.30 -15.76 10.41
C VAL A 80 -2.40 -14.26 10.18
N LEU A 81 -3.12 -13.81 9.14
CA LEU A 81 -3.18 -12.41 8.77
C LEU A 81 -3.81 -11.50 9.83
N PRO A 82 -4.91 -11.89 10.52
CA PRO A 82 -5.46 -11.07 11.60
C PRO A 82 -4.45 -10.77 12.69
N LEU A 83 -3.66 -11.76 13.09
CA LEU A 83 -2.63 -11.61 14.11
C LEU A 83 -1.53 -10.63 13.67
N LYS A 84 -1.09 -10.74 12.41
CA LYS A 84 -0.11 -9.82 11.84
C LYS A 84 -0.67 -8.39 11.71
N CYS A 85 -1.88 -8.25 11.19
CA CYS A 85 -2.55 -6.95 11.07
C CYS A 85 -2.75 -6.30 12.44
N GLN A 86 -3.19 -7.07 13.43
CA GLN A 86 -3.38 -6.61 14.80
C GLN A 86 -2.05 -6.17 15.44
N LYS A 87 -0.97 -6.92 15.21
CA LYS A 87 0.37 -6.54 15.68
C LYS A 87 0.79 -5.20 15.08
N ILE A 88 0.67 -5.03 13.76
CA ILE A 88 0.99 -3.77 13.08
C ILE A 88 0.14 -2.63 13.64
N TRP A 89 -1.15 -2.86 13.85
CA TRP A 89 -2.08 -1.88 14.40
C TRP A 89 -1.66 -1.40 15.80
N LYS A 90 -1.33 -2.35 16.69
CA LYS A 90 -0.95 -2.04 18.08
C LYS A 90 0.45 -1.42 18.19
N THR A 91 1.40 -1.90 17.40
CA THR A 91 2.80 -1.44 17.50
C THR A 91 3.12 -0.26 16.59
N GLN A 92 2.24 0.08 15.64
CA GLN A 92 2.48 1.05 14.57
C GLN A 92 3.75 0.75 13.74
N GLN A 93 4.26 -0.48 13.84
CA GLN A 93 5.47 -0.91 13.16
C GLN A 93 5.13 -1.85 11.99
N TRP A 94 5.47 -1.41 10.79
CA TRP A 94 5.35 -2.22 9.60
C TRP A 94 6.54 -3.17 9.46
N PRO A 95 6.32 -4.45 9.09
CA PRO A 95 7.42 -5.35 8.73
C PRO A 95 8.30 -4.74 7.65
N GLN A 96 9.61 -4.98 7.72
CA GLN A 96 10.55 -4.39 6.75
C GLN A 96 10.24 -4.82 5.31
N ASP A 97 9.83 -6.07 5.11
CA ASP A 97 9.44 -6.57 3.80
C ASP A 97 8.20 -5.85 3.24
N TRP A 98 7.28 -5.44 4.12
CA TRP A 98 6.08 -4.70 3.71
C TRP A 98 6.35 -3.22 3.39
N LYS A 99 7.48 -2.69 3.82
CA LYS A 99 7.91 -1.31 3.49
C LYS A 99 8.48 -1.21 2.08
N ARG A 100 8.95 -2.33 1.52
CA ARG A 100 9.52 -2.36 0.17
C ARG A 100 8.42 -2.29 -0.88
N SER A 101 8.68 -1.52 -1.92
CA SER A 101 7.83 -1.41 -3.09
C SER A 101 8.72 -1.51 -4.33
N VAL A 102 8.21 -2.15 -5.37
CA VAL A 102 8.91 -2.23 -6.66
C VAL A 102 8.31 -1.18 -7.58
N PHE A 103 9.14 -0.28 -8.08
CA PHE A 103 8.76 0.79 -8.99
C PHE A 103 9.14 0.37 -10.41
N ILE A 104 8.18 0.37 -11.32
CA ILE A 104 8.41 0.07 -12.74
C ILE A 104 8.07 1.32 -13.55
N PRO A 105 9.08 1.96 -14.16
CA PRO A 105 8.85 3.08 -15.05
C PRO A 105 8.29 2.57 -16.39
N ILE A 106 7.19 3.16 -16.84
CA ILE A 106 6.57 2.86 -18.13
C ILE A 106 6.57 4.13 -18.97
N PRO A 107 7.11 4.08 -20.20
CA PRO A 107 7.14 5.25 -21.05
C PRO A 107 5.74 5.68 -21.47
N ARG A 108 5.46 6.98 -21.42
CA ARG A 108 4.20 7.57 -21.86
C ARG A 108 4.07 7.58 -23.39
N LYS A 109 5.22 7.66 -24.08
CA LYS A 109 5.32 7.68 -25.55
C LYS A 109 6.54 6.84 -25.97
N GLY A 110 6.55 6.32 -27.21
CA GLY A 110 7.58 5.43 -27.71
C GLY A 110 9.00 6.01 -27.80
N ASN A 111 9.19 7.29 -27.56
CA ASN A 111 10.49 7.99 -27.65
C ASN A 111 10.82 8.72 -26.34
N ALA A 112 10.56 8.07 -25.22
CA ALA A 112 10.84 8.62 -23.89
C ALA A 112 12.35 8.75 -23.67
N LYS A 113 12.82 9.98 -23.42
CA LYS A 113 14.25 10.30 -23.20
C LYS A 113 14.50 10.83 -21.79
N GLU A 114 13.51 11.47 -21.18
CA GLU A 114 13.62 12.07 -19.87
C GLU A 114 12.80 11.31 -18.82
N CYS A 115 13.17 11.40 -17.54
CA CYS A 115 12.43 10.75 -16.44
C CYS A 115 10.96 11.23 -16.37
N SER A 116 10.67 12.47 -16.76
CA SER A 116 9.33 13.05 -16.86
C SER A 116 8.44 12.38 -17.92
N ASP A 117 9.04 11.70 -18.91
CA ASP A 117 8.34 10.98 -19.96
C ASP A 117 7.81 9.62 -19.51
N TYR A 118 8.12 9.23 -18.29
CA TYR A 118 7.67 7.97 -17.71
C TYR A 118 6.60 8.22 -16.65
N TYR A 119 5.67 7.28 -16.53
CA TYR A 119 4.85 7.14 -15.33
C TYR A 119 5.29 5.89 -14.57
N THR A 120 5.19 5.95 -13.26
CA THR A 120 5.68 4.87 -12.41
C THR A 120 4.51 4.03 -11.91
N ILE A 121 4.55 2.73 -12.18
CA ILE A 121 3.66 1.76 -11.53
C ILE A 121 4.37 1.22 -10.30
N VAL A 122 3.64 1.21 -9.18
CA VAL A 122 4.16 0.70 -7.92
C VAL A 122 3.54 -0.66 -7.61
N PHE A 123 4.40 -1.67 -7.49
CA PHE A 123 3.97 -2.99 -7.03
C PHE A 123 4.22 -3.11 -5.54
N ILE A 124 3.15 -3.38 -4.81
CA ILE A 124 3.18 -3.64 -3.37
C ILE A 124 2.72 -5.06 -3.08
N LEU A 125 3.19 -5.62 -1.98
CA LEU A 125 2.84 -6.96 -1.54
C LEU A 125 1.33 -7.13 -1.36
N HIS A 126 0.78 -8.27 -1.73
CA HIS A 126 -0.66 -8.54 -1.55
C HIS A 126 -1.06 -8.52 -0.07
N ALA A 127 -0.24 -9.03 0.83
CA ALA A 127 -0.46 -8.94 2.27
C ALA A 127 -0.56 -7.48 2.76
N ARG A 128 0.29 -6.58 2.23
CA ARG A 128 0.21 -5.15 2.51
C ARG A 128 -1.09 -4.54 1.97
N LYS A 129 -1.52 -4.94 0.76
CA LYS A 129 -2.80 -4.48 0.18
C LYS A 129 -3.99 -4.83 1.07
N ILE A 130 -3.99 -6.01 1.70
CA ILE A 130 -5.03 -6.42 2.65
C ILE A 130 -5.11 -5.42 3.81
N MET A 131 -3.98 -5.14 4.44
CA MET A 131 -3.93 -4.17 5.55
C MET A 131 -4.40 -2.78 5.12
N LEU A 132 -3.94 -2.28 3.96
CA LEU A 132 -4.37 -0.98 3.44
C LEU A 132 -5.88 -0.93 3.16
N LYS A 133 -6.49 -2.01 2.68
CA LYS A 133 -7.94 -2.09 2.48
C LYS A 133 -8.70 -2.04 3.81
N ILE A 134 -8.21 -2.72 4.84
CA ILE A 134 -8.80 -2.66 6.19
C ILE A 134 -8.75 -1.23 6.72
N LEU A 135 -7.60 -0.56 6.61
CA LEU A 135 -7.45 0.82 7.04
C LEU A 135 -8.36 1.77 6.26
N GLN A 136 -8.45 1.61 4.93
CA GLN A 136 -9.33 2.40 4.09
C GLN A 136 -10.81 2.25 4.50
N ALA A 137 -11.27 1.01 4.73
CA ALA A 137 -12.63 0.75 5.15
C ALA A 137 -12.94 1.34 6.53
N SER A 138 -12.01 1.22 7.48
CA SER A 138 -12.15 1.81 8.81
C SER A 138 -12.21 3.33 8.75
N LEU A 139 -11.35 3.96 7.95
CA LEU A 139 -11.35 5.41 7.75
C LEU A 139 -12.64 5.89 7.09
N GLN A 140 -13.11 5.20 6.05
CA GLN A 140 -14.35 5.53 5.36
C GLN A 140 -15.56 5.47 6.31
N GLN A 141 -15.63 4.44 7.13
CA GLN A 141 -16.68 4.30 8.15
C GLN A 141 -16.67 5.46 9.14
N HIS A 142 -15.48 5.85 9.60
CA HIS A 142 -15.30 6.96 10.53
C HIS A 142 -15.73 8.30 9.93
N LEU A 143 -15.35 8.56 8.68
CA LEU A 143 -15.75 9.76 7.94
C LEU A 143 -17.27 9.82 7.74
N ASN A 144 -17.90 8.72 7.35
CA ASN A 144 -19.35 8.66 7.15
C ASN A 144 -20.11 8.93 8.46
N GLN A 145 -19.63 8.42 9.58
CA GLN A 145 -20.22 8.69 10.90
C GLN A 145 -20.10 10.17 11.32
N ARG A 146 -19.00 10.84 10.95
CA ARG A 146 -18.86 12.27 11.21
C ARG A 146 -19.76 13.10 10.33
N THR A 147 -19.85 12.78 9.04
CA THR A 147 -20.69 13.51 8.08
C THR A 147 -22.17 13.40 8.44
N SER A 148 -22.66 12.22 8.84
CA SER A 148 -24.04 12.06 9.27
C SER A 148 -24.39 12.82 10.57
N ARG A 149 -23.41 13.08 11.44
CA ARG A 149 -23.61 13.96 12.61
C ARG A 149 -23.71 15.44 12.24
N CYS A 150 -23.02 15.86 11.19
CA CYS A 150 -23.06 17.27 10.75
C CYS A 150 -24.36 17.62 10.00
N THR A 151 -25.02 16.64 9.36
CA THR A 151 -26.27 16.86 8.64
C THR A 151 -27.52 16.86 9.51
N SER A 152 -27.40 16.54 10.81
CA SER A 152 -28.54 16.57 11.75
C SER A 152 -28.79 17.94 12.41
N TRP A 153 -28.11 19.00 11.94
CA TRP A 153 -28.24 20.38 12.46
C TRP A 153 -28.82 21.37 11.43
N VAL A 154 -29.61 20.88 10.46
CA VAL A 154 -30.37 21.74 9.54
C VAL A 154 -31.86 21.46 9.69
#